data_858dc4826dea73e8d65ea0385d2c85b4
#
_entry.id   858dc4826dea73e8d65ea0385d2c85b4
#
_cell.length_a   1.000
_cell.length_b   1.000
_cell.length_c   1.000
_cell.angle_alpha   90.00
_cell.angle_beta   90.00
_cell.angle_gamma   90.00
#
_symmetry.space_group_name_H-M   'P 1'
#
loop_
_entity.id
_entity.type
_entity.pdbx_description
1 polymer ?
#
loop_
_entity_poly.entity_id
_entity_poly.type
_entity_poly.pdbx_seq_one_letter_code
_entity_poly.pdbx_strand_id
1 'polypeptide(L)'
;KDGESIAITHLAKAMTELGAEVTLLAMNTTKHHVDTSNLPKNFNHYESVYFTEIDNRINPVSAFLNLFSSESFHISRYISRSFEKLLIQILQKNEFDIIQLETLYLAPYIPAIRKHSKAQISMRAHNVEFEIWQRITEHTTNPLKKWYLNHLTSKLKKYEIAQLVNYDILVPITDRDAKIFASLGFKGKMQVVPIGIDKNDYVANNSSFDRELSLSFIGSLDWLPNIEGLNFFLHEIWPVLHKKFPKLTFHVAGRNTPESLKSKNLPGVVFEGEVADAVEFLNKHSVMLVPILSGSGMRAKILEGMALGKVVITTTIGLEGNEARHKDHLLVADNTDDFVDCIEYCYKQKDNLAKIGQNAQSFIFEQHHNLELAKRLMNRYKSPSLIAVS
;
A
#
# COMPACT_ATOMS: atom_id res chain seq x y z
N LYS A 1 -2.68 -4.40 10.49
CA LYS A 1 -3.30 -3.96 9.22
C LYS A 1 -2.18 -3.35 8.37
N ASP A 2 -2.15 -3.64 7.09
CA ASP A 2 -1.30 -2.97 6.11
C ASP A 2 -2.15 -2.08 5.19
N GLY A 3 -1.50 -1.23 4.39
CA GLY A 3 -2.21 -0.26 3.54
C GLY A 3 -3.10 -0.92 2.48
N GLU A 4 -2.73 -2.10 1.99
CA GLU A 4 -3.53 -2.86 1.03
C GLU A 4 -4.82 -3.39 1.66
N SER A 5 -4.72 -4.05 2.82
CA SER A 5 -5.90 -4.54 3.57
C SER A 5 -6.88 -3.42 3.93
N ILE A 6 -6.36 -2.24 4.29
CA ILE A 6 -7.18 -1.05 4.58
C ILE A 6 -7.91 -0.60 3.32
N ALA A 7 -7.20 -0.47 2.20
CA ALA A 7 -7.76 -0.05 0.92
C ALA A 7 -8.86 -1.00 0.42
N ILE A 8 -8.66 -2.32 0.56
CA ILE A 8 -9.63 -3.36 0.19
C ILE A 8 -10.89 -3.23 1.05
N THR A 9 -10.72 -3.19 2.38
CA THR A 9 -11.83 -3.14 3.33
C THR A 9 -12.66 -1.87 3.18
N HIS A 10 -12.01 -0.72 3.02
CA HIS A 10 -12.71 0.56 2.86
C HIS A 10 -13.49 0.66 1.55
N LEU A 11 -12.93 0.15 0.46
CA LEU A 11 -13.65 0.12 -0.83
C LEU A 11 -14.85 -0.83 -0.77
N ALA A 12 -14.68 -2.03 -0.21
CA ALA A 12 -15.76 -3.00 -0.04
C ALA A 12 -16.91 -2.43 0.82
N LYS A 13 -16.58 -1.79 1.95
CA LYS A 13 -17.55 -1.11 2.82
C LYS A 13 -18.33 -0.04 2.05
N ALA A 14 -17.63 0.80 1.30
CA ALA A 14 -18.28 1.84 0.50
C ALA A 14 -19.18 1.28 -0.61
N MET A 15 -18.80 0.16 -1.23
CA MET A 15 -19.66 -0.53 -2.21
C MET A 15 -20.92 -1.09 -1.55
N THR A 16 -20.80 -1.66 -0.35
CA THR A 16 -21.96 -2.16 0.41
C THR A 16 -22.90 -1.02 0.80
N GLU A 17 -22.38 0.12 1.24
CA GLU A 17 -23.17 1.33 1.52
C GLU A 17 -23.91 1.84 0.27
N LEU A 18 -23.41 1.58 -0.92
CA LEU A 18 -24.04 1.88 -2.21
C LEU A 18 -24.97 0.76 -2.71
N GLY A 19 -25.23 -0.28 -1.91
CA GLY A 19 -26.18 -1.35 -2.18
C GLY A 19 -25.59 -2.55 -2.89
N ALA A 20 -24.27 -2.75 -2.91
CA ALA A 20 -23.66 -3.98 -3.40
C ALA A 20 -23.65 -5.06 -2.30
N GLU A 21 -23.92 -6.29 -2.68
CA GLU A 21 -23.69 -7.49 -1.85
C GLU A 21 -22.27 -7.97 -2.08
N VAL A 22 -21.43 -7.91 -1.06
CA VAL A 22 -19.99 -8.20 -1.19
C VAL A 22 -19.62 -9.46 -0.41
N THR A 23 -19.12 -10.46 -1.13
CA THR A 23 -18.56 -11.70 -0.55
C THR A 23 -17.03 -11.62 -0.59
N LEU A 24 -16.37 -11.89 0.53
CA LEU A 24 -14.92 -11.95 0.64
C LEU A 24 -14.44 -13.41 0.65
N LEU A 25 -13.50 -13.74 -0.26
CA LEU A 25 -12.67 -14.95 -0.17
C LEU A 25 -11.20 -14.53 -0.05
N ALA A 26 -10.56 -14.86 1.07
CA ALA A 26 -9.21 -14.43 1.38
C ALA A 26 -8.25 -15.59 1.69
N MET A 27 -6.99 -15.40 1.35
CA MET A 27 -5.88 -16.28 1.74
C MET A 27 -5.36 -15.86 3.10
N ASN A 28 -5.50 -16.74 4.10
CA ASN A 28 -4.91 -16.55 5.42
C ASN A 28 -3.47 -17.07 5.39
N THR A 29 -2.52 -16.16 5.25
CA THR A 29 -1.11 -16.50 5.07
C THR A 29 -0.36 -16.49 6.39
N THR A 30 0.79 -17.18 6.46
CA THR A 30 1.61 -17.20 7.69
C THR A 30 2.08 -15.82 8.15
N LYS A 31 2.28 -14.88 7.21
CA LYS A 31 2.71 -13.51 7.52
C LYS A 31 1.56 -12.62 8.00
N HIS A 32 0.38 -12.80 7.45
CA HIS A 32 -0.82 -11.97 7.69
C HIS A 32 -1.96 -12.83 8.26
N HIS A 33 -1.63 -13.66 9.26
CA HIS A 33 -2.59 -14.55 9.88
C HIS A 33 -3.64 -13.77 10.67
N VAL A 34 -4.91 -14.07 10.41
CA VAL A 34 -6.08 -13.52 11.10
C VAL A 34 -6.79 -14.67 11.81
N ASP A 35 -7.15 -14.47 13.06
CA ASP A 35 -8.03 -15.40 13.77
C ASP A 35 -9.46 -15.31 13.19
N THR A 36 -9.83 -16.32 12.44
CA THR A 36 -11.13 -16.39 11.75
C THR A 36 -12.30 -16.69 12.67
N SER A 37 -12.03 -17.10 13.93
CA SER A 37 -13.08 -17.37 14.93
C SER A 37 -13.65 -16.08 15.54
N ASN A 38 -12.89 -14.98 15.48
CA ASN A 38 -13.30 -13.69 16.06
C ASN A 38 -12.91 -12.53 15.13
N LEU A 39 -13.66 -12.38 14.03
CA LEU A 39 -13.40 -11.32 13.06
C LEU A 39 -13.67 -9.94 13.65
N PRO A 40 -12.83 -8.96 13.36
CA PRO A 40 -13.06 -7.58 13.77
C PRO A 40 -14.36 -7.01 13.22
N LYS A 41 -14.98 -6.07 13.93
CA LYS A 41 -16.26 -5.43 13.52
C LYS A 41 -16.23 -4.79 12.13
N ASN A 42 -15.06 -4.44 11.64
CA ASN A 42 -14.89 -3.89 10.28
C ASN A 42 -15.06 -4.93 9.16
N PHE A 43 -15.42 -6.18 9.48
CA PHE A 43 -15.85 -7.20 8.52
C PHE A 43 -17.36 -7.34 8.41
N ASN A 44 -18.14 -6.64 9.24
CA ASN A 44 -19.61 -6.77 9.29
C ASN A 44 -20.33 -6.24 8.04
N HIS A 45 -19.63 -5.57 7.12
CA HIS A 45 -20.19 -5.11 5.85
C HIS A 45 -20.17 -6.19 4.75
N TYR A 46 -19.43 -7.29 4.93
CA TYR A 46 -19.47 -8.40 4.01
C TYR A 46 -20.68 -9.29 4.26
N GLU A 47 -21.39 -9.68 3.18
CA GLU A 47 -22.48 -10.65 3.23
C GLU A 47 -21.97 -12.02 3.68
N SER A 48 -20.83 -12.43 3.16
CA SER A 48 -20.13 -13.67 3.53
C SER A 48 -18.64 -13.49 3.49
N VAL A 49 -17.94 -14.19 4.41
CA VAL A 49 -16.47 -14.16 4.50
C VAL A 49 -15.95 -15.59 4.55
N TYR A 50 -15.02 -15.89 3.66
CA TYR A 50 -14.36 -17.19 3.54
C TYR A 50 -12.85 -17.05 3.62
N PHE A 51 -12.19 -17.98 4.29
CA PHE A 51 -10.73 -18.01 4.42
C PHE A 51 -10.17 -19.38 4.04
N THR A 52 -8.94 -19.36 3.52
CA THR A 52 -8.15 -20.59 3.31
C THR A 52 -6.74 -20.37 3.82
N GLU A 53 -6.28 -21.27 4.66
CA GLU A 53 -4.90 -21.26 5.16
C GLU A 53 -3.91 -21.58 4.05
N ILE A 54 -2.86 -20.76 3.91
CA ILE A 54 -1.81 -20.94 2.90
C ILE A 54 -0.44 -20.74 3.53
N ASP A 55 0.43 -21.72 3.36
CA ASP A 55 1.85 -21.58 3.67
C ASP A 55 2.59 -21.00 2.45
N ASN A 56 2.83 -19.70 2.47
CA ASN A 56 3.54 -18.98 1.43
C ASN A 56 5.02 -18.71 1.76
N ARG A 57 5.61 -19.41 2.74
CA ARG A 57 7.01 -19.25 3.12
C ARG A 57 7.93 -19.62 1.96
N ILE A 58 9.09 -18.96 1.92
CA ILE A 58 10.10 -19.23 0.91
C ILE A 58 10.80 -20.55 1.28
N ASN A 59 10.67 -21.56 0.41
CA ASN A 59 11.44 -22.77 0.49
C ASN A 59 12.68 -22.65 -0.42
N PRO A 60 13.92 -22.71 0.11
CA PRO A 60 15.14 -22.56 -0.69
C PRO A 60 15.28 -23.60 -1.80
N VAL A 61 14.83 -24.84 -1.57
CA VAL A 61 14.87 -25.90 -2.59
C VAL A 61 13.91 -25.57 -3.73
N SER A 62 12.68 -25.18 -3.42
CA SER A 62 11.71 -24.77 -4.43
C SER A 62 12.17 -23.52 -5.20
N ALA A 63 12.83 -22.58 -4.52
CA ALA A 63 13.41 -21.39 -5.14
C ALA A 63 14.51 -21.75 -6.13
N PHE A 64 15.39 -22.71 -5.78
CA PHE A 64 16.43 -23.21 -6.66
C PHE A 64 15.87 -23.98 -7.87
N LEU A 65 14.92 -24.89 -7.64
CA LEU A 65 14.27 -25.65 -8.72
C LEU A 65 13.51 -24.75 -9.68
N ASN A 66 12.93 -23.65 -9.19
CA ASN A 66 12.25 -22.68 -10.03
C ASN A 66 13.18 -21.96 -11.01
N LEU A 67 14.50 -21.95 -10.82
CA LEU A 67 15.44 -21.43 -11.83
C LEU A 67 15.27 -22.11 -13.19
N PHE A 68 14.95 -23.39 -13.18
CA PHE A 68 14.79 -24.22 -14.39
C PHE A 68 13.33 -24.30 -14.88
N SER A 69 12.39 -23.68 -14.18
CA SER A 69 10.97 -23.59 -14.57
C SER A 69 10.72 -22.35 -15.41
N SER A 70 9.65 -22.34 -16.21
CA SER A 70 9.14 -21.15 -16.89
C SER A 70 8.23 -20.30 -15.98
N GLU A 71 7.81 -20.84 -14.84
CA GLU A 71 6.85 -20.21 -13.94
C GLU A 71 7.50 -19.11 -13.08
N SER A 72 6.72 -18.10 -12.73
CA SER A 72 7.14 -17.08 -11.75
C SER A 72 7.11 -17.66 -10.34
N PHE A 73 8.26 -17.69 -9.66
CA PHE A 73 8.34 -18.12 -8.26
C PHE A 73 7.48 -17.28 -7.32
N HIS A 74 7.34 -15.97 -7.61
CA HIS A 74 6.50 -15.08 -6.84
C HIS A 74 5.04 -15.53 -6.87
N ILE A 75 4.56 -15.99 -8.03
CA ILE A 75 3.16 -16.40 -8.23
C ILE A 75 2.92 -17.81 -7.69
N SER A 76 3.84 -18.77 -7.97
CA SER A 76 3.64 -20.19 -7.63
C SER A 76 3.41 -20.45 -6.14
N ARG A 77 3.94 -19.59 -5.26
CA ARG A 77 3.75 -19.68 -3.80
C ARG A 77 2.31 -19.40 -3.32
N TYR A 78 1.49 -18.83 -4.18
CA TYR A 78 0.08 -18.52 -3.88
C TYR A 78 -0.89 -19.46 -4.58
N ILE A 79 -0.39 -20.49 -5.27
CA ILE A 79 -1.23 -21.52 -5.89
C ILE A 79 -1.59 -22.56 -4.83
N SER A 80 -2.88 -22.63 -4.49
CA SER A 80 -3.42 -23.53 -3.47
C SER A 80 -4.65 -24.29 -3.99
N ARG A 81 -4.60 -25.62 -3.92
CA ARG A 81 -5.74 -26.48 -4.27
C ARG A 81 -6.93 -26.29 -3.34
N SER A 82 -6.68 -26.01 -2.05
CA SER A 82 -7.76 -25.76 -1.09
C SER A 82 -8.50 -24.45 -1.41
N PHE A 83 -7.76 -23.40 -1.77
CA PHE A 83 -8.34 -22.13 -2.20
C PHE A 83 -9.17 -22.29 -3.48
N GLU A 84 -8.63 -22.97 -4.50
CA GLU A 84 -9.33 -23.22 -5.76
C GLU A 84 -10.62 -24.03 -5.52
N LYS A 85 -10.56 -25.08 -4.70
CA LYS A 85 -11.73 -25.89 -4.35
C LYS A 85 -12.81 -25.05 -3.66
N LEU A 86 -12.43 -24.21 -2.70
CA LEU A 86 -13.38 -23.33 -2.00
C LEU A 86 -13.97 -22.29 -2.95
N LEU A 87 -13.13 -21.67 -3.80
CA LEU A 87 -13.59 -20.75 -4.85
C LEU A 87 -14.65 -21.39 -5.75
N ILE A 88 -14.38 -22.60 -6.25
CA ILE A 88 -15.34 -23.33 -7.10
C ILE A 88 -16.64 -23.60 -6.35
N GLN A 89 -16.59 -24.00 -5.09
CA GLN A 89 -17.78 -24.22 -4.27
C GLN A 89 -18.62 -22.95 -4.09
N ILE A 90 -17.98 -21.80 -3.91
CA ILE A 90 -18.66 -20.51 -3.80
C ILE A 90 -19.32 -20.14 -5.13
N LEU A 91 -18.58 -20.29 -6.25
CA LEU A 91 -19.09 -19.98 -7.60
C LEU A 91 -20.24 -20.89 -8.07
N GLN A 92 -20.29 -22.11 -7.55
CA GLN A 92 -21.39 -23.05 -7.84
C GLN A 92 -22.67 -22.75 -7.04
N LYS A 93 -22.55 -22.06 -5.90
CA LYS A 93 -23.69 -21.74 -5.03
C LYS A 93 -24.25 -20.35 -5.24
N ASN A 94 -23.47 -19.45 -5.80
CA ASN A 94 -23.83 -18.05 -5.94
C ASN A 94 -23.53 -17.55 -7.37
N GLU A 95 -24.36 -16.63 -7.86
CA GLU A 95 -24.10 -15.87 -9.07
C GLU A 95 -23.50 -14.51 -8.70
N PHE A 96 -22.46 -14.10 -9.40
CA PHE A 96 -21.80 -12.81 -9.20
C PHE A 96 -21.79 -12.01 -10.50
N ASP A 97 -21.99 -10.70 -10.43
CA ASP A 97 -21.82 -9.79 -11.56
C ASP A 97 -20.34 -9.51 -11.82
N ILE A 98 -19.58 -9.33 -10.73
CA ILE A 98 -18.15 -8.97 -10.75
C ILE A 98 -17.38 -9.90 -9.81
N ILE A 99 -16.23 -10.35 -10.26
CA ILE A 99 -15.22 -10.98 -9.41
C ILE A 99 -13.98 -10.08 -9.43
N GLN A 100 -13.73 -9.38 -8.32
CA GLN A 100 -12.58 -8.50 -8.18
C GLN A 100 -11.40 -9.24 -7.58
N LEU A 101 -10.31 -9.29 -8.34
CA LEU A 101 -8.99 -9.78 -7.87
C LEU A 101 -8.22 -8.59 -7.32
N GLU A 102 -7.82 -8.67 -6.05
CA GLU A 102 -7.13 -7.55 -5.38
C GLU A 102 -5.61 -7.58 -5.58
N THR A 103 -5.09 -8.62 -6.22
CA THR A 103 -3.64 -8.76 -6.45
C THR A 103 -3.36 -9.69 -7.63
N LEU A 104 -2.22 -9.48 -8.31
CA LEU A 104 -1.72 -10.35 -9.38
C LEU A 104 -1.59 -11.82 -8.93
N TYR A 105 -1.34 -12.06 -7.65
CA TYR A 105 -1.18 -13.41 -7.07
C TYR A 105 -2.46 -14.25 -7.12
N LEU A 106 -3.63 -13.64 -7.42
CA LEU A 106 -4.91 -14.33 -7.62
C LEU A 106 -5.20 -14.69 -9.10
N ALA A 107 -4.40 -14.18 -10.04
CA ALA A 107 -4.57 -14.46 -11.46
C ALA A 107 -4.52 -15.95 -11.85
N PRO A 108 -3.78 -16.85 -11.15
CA PRO A 108 -3.80 -18.28 -11.44
C PRO A 108 -5.19 -18.94 -11.36
N TYR A 109 -6.13 -18.31 -10.65
CA TYR A 109 -7.50 -18.84 -10.47
C TYR A 109 -8.48 -18.38 -11.55
N ILE A 110 -8.08 -17.52 -12.48
CA ILE A 110 -8.93 -17.04 -13.58
C ILE A 110 -9.52 -18.18 -14.42
N PRO A 111 -8.77 -19.23 -14.78
CA PRO A 111 -9.34 -20.36 -15.53
C PRO A 111 -10.49 -21.05 -14.78
N ALA A 112 -10.37 -21.22 -13.46
CA ALA A 112 -11.45 -21.78 -12.64
C ALA A 112 -12.65 -20.83 -12.58
N ILE A 113 -12.42 -19.52 -12.44
CA ILE A 113 -13.47 -18.50 -12.45
C ILE A 113 -14.23 -18.54 -13.77
N ARG A 114 -13.54 -18.48 -14.91
CA ARG A 114 -14.16 -18.49 -16.24
C ARG A 114 -14.94 -19.77 -16.53
N LYS A 115 -14.53 -20.90 -15.95
CA LYS A 115 -15.24 -22.18 -16.11
C LYS A 115 -16.55 -22.24 -15.33
N HIS A 116 -16.61 -21.59 -14.17
CA HIS A 116 -17.70 -21.75 -13.20
C HIS A 116 -18.55 -20.48 -13.02
N SER A 117 -18.19 -19.34 -13.64
CA SER A 117 -18.91 -18.07 -13.55
C SER A 117 -18.90 -17.31 -14.87
N LYS A 118 -19.94 -16.53 -15.10
CA LYS A 118 -20.04 -15.54 -16.19
C LYS A 118 -19.68 -14.12 -15.76
N ALA A 119 -19.32 -13.94 -14.50
CA ALA A 119 -18.94 -12.64 -13.92
C ALA A 119 -17.82 -11.96 -14.71
N GLN A 120 -17.85 -10.63 -14.77
CA GLN A 120 -16.72 -9.87 -15.28
C GLN A 120 -15.56 -9.97 -14.27
N ILE A 121 -14.35 -10.18 -14.77
CA ILE A 121 -13.15 -10.22 -13.93
C ILE A 121 -12.52 -8.82 -13.89
N SER A 122 -12.52 -8.23 -12.70
CA SER A 122 -11.86 -6.97 -12.41
C SER A 122 -10.54 -7.25 -11.69
N MET A 123 -9.42 -6.73 -12.20
CA MET A 123 -8.13 -6.75 -11.51
C MET A 123 -7.88 -5.38 -10.89
N ARG A 124 -7.86 -5.29 -9.56
CA ARG A 124 -7.40 -4.11 -8.86
C ARG A 124 -5.89 -4.22 -8.63
N ALA A 125 -5.15 -3.41 -9.36
CA ALA A 125 -3.69 -3.41 -9.31
C ALA A 125 -3.21 -2.35 -8.32
N HIS A 126 -2.80 -2.80 -7.12
CA HIS A 126 -2.22 -1.92 -6.10
C HIS A 126 -0.82 -1.45 -6.45
N ASN A 127 -0.15 -2.16 -7.36
CA ASN A 127 1.18 -1.86 -7.88
C ASN A 127 1.32 -2.44 -9.29
N VAL A 128 2.36 -1.98 -9.99
CA VAL A 128 2.97 -2.75 -11.09
C VAL A 128 3.98 -3.68 -10.44
N GLU A 129 3.62 -4.97 -10.27
CA GLU A 129 4.34 -5.91 -9.40
C GLU A 129 5.80 -6.11 -9.81
N PHE A 130 6.08 -6.24 -11.12
CA PHE A 130 7.46 -6.43 -11.55
C PHE A 130 8.34 -5.19 -11.31
N GLU A 131 7.79 -3.97 -11.29
CA GLU A 131 8.57 -2.76 -11.00
C GLU A 131 9.11 -2.73 -9.57
N ILE A 132 8.35 -3.22 -8.60
CA ILE A 132 8.82 -3.33 -7.21
C ILE A 132 10.11 -4.16 -7.18
N TRP A 133 10.07 -5.34 -7.80
CA TRP A 133 11.21 -6.24 -7.83
C TRP A 133 12.37 -5.73 -8.68
N GLN A 134 12.06 -5.00 -9.76
CA GLN A 134 13.07 -4.33 -10.56
C GLN A 134 13.84 -3.30 -9.74
N ARG A 135 13.15 -2.41 -9.03
CA ARG A 135 13.77 -1.40 -8.16
C ARG A 135 14.59 -2.05 -7.02
N ILE A 136 14.06 -3.08 -6.36
CA ILE A 136 14.82 -3.85 -5.35
C ILE A 136 16.11 -4.44 -5.97
N THR A 137 16.02 -4.95 -7.18
CA THR A 137 17.17 -5.54 -7.88
C THR A 137 18.23 -4.49 -8.24
N GLU A 138 17.80 -3.30 -8.69
CA GLU A 138 18.69 -2.18 -9.03
C GLU A 138 19.53 -1.74 -7.82
N HIS A 139 18.92 -1.68 -6.63
CA HIS A 139 19.59 -1.33 -5.37
C HIS A 139 20.36 -2.49 -4.72
N THR A 140 20.30 -3.70 -5.27
CA THR A 140 21.03 -4.85 -4.73
C THR A 140 22.50 -4.79 -5.13
N THR A 141 23.41 -4.75 -4.16
CA THR A 141 24.86 -4.65 -4.37
C THR A 141 25.53 -6.00 -4.62
N ASN A 142 25.05 -7.09 -4.01
CA ASN A 142 25.61 -8.43 -4.18
C ASN A 142 25.32 -8.94 -5.61
N PRO A 143 26.36 -9.25 -6.45
CA PRO A 143 26.18 -9.59 -7.85
C PRO A 143 25.41 -10.89 -8.08
N LEU A 144 25.64 -11.92 -7.26
CA LEU A 144 24.92 -13.20 -7.38
C LEU A 144 23.44 -13.05 -7.01
N LYS A 145 23.16 -12.31 -5.93
CA LYS A 145 21.78 -11.99 -5.53
C LYS A 145 21.09 -11.13 -6.58
N LYS A 146 21.79 -10.14 -7.14
CA LYS A 146 21.28 -9.27 -8.20
C LYS A 146 20.94 -10.05 -9.48
N TRP A 147 21.81 -10.96 -9.90
CA TRP A 147 21.54 -11.85 -11.03
C TRP A 147 20.28 -12.71 -10.80
N TYR A 148 20.18 -13.32 -9.61
CA TYR A 148 19.03 -14.15 -9.26
C TYR A 148 17.72 -13.33 -9.24
N LEU A 149 17.72 -12.16 -8.61
CA LEU A 149 16.56 -11.29 -8.57
C LEU A 149 16.16 -10.80 -9.96
N ASN A 150 17.10 -10.45 -10.84
CA ASN A 150 16.84 -10.10 -12.23
C ASN A 150 16.11 -11.24 -12.98
N HIS A 151 16.54 -12.48 -12.75
CA HIS A 151 15.91 -13.64 -13.36
C HIS A 151 14.45 -13.80 -12.88
N LEU A 152 14.20 -13.68 -11.58
CA LEU A 152 12.85 -13.76 -11.01
C LEU A 152 11.96 -12.60 -11.49
N THR A 153 12.48 -11.37 -11.50
CA THR A 153 11.77 -10.17 -11.98
C THR A 153 11.36 -10.31 -13.45
N SER A 154 12.25 -10.85 -14.28
CA SER A 154 11.97 -11.09 -15.69
C SER A 154 10.81 -12.06 -15.92
N LYS A 155 10.75 -13.13 -15.11
CA LYS A 155 9.63 -14.09 -15.14
C LYS A 155 8.33 -13.46 -14.66
N LEU A 156 8.39 -12.67 -13.58
CA LEU A 156 7.23 -11.97 -13.05
C LEU A 156 6.67 -10.97 -14.07
N LYS A 157 7.54 -10.18 -14.71
CA LYS A 157 7.15 -9.25 -15.77
C LYS A 157 6.45 -9.93 -16.94
N LYS A 158 7.01 -11.05 -17.43
CA LYS A 158 6.38 -11.83 -18.50
C LYS A 158 5.00 -12.34 -18.07
N TYR A 159 4.89 -12.83 -16.85
CA TYR A 159 3.64 -13.32 -16.30
C TYR A 159 2.60 -12.20 -16.19
N GLU A 160 2.94 -11.07 -15.57
CA GLU A 160 2.04 -9.94 -15.37
C GLU A 160 1.50 -9.41 -16.70
N ILE A 161 2.37 -9.24 -17.71
CA ILE A 161 1.96 -8.84 -19.07
C ILE A 161 1.03 -9.87 -19.70
N ALA A 162 1.35 -11.17 -19.58
CA ALA A 162 0.53 -12.23 -20.15
C ALA A 162 -0.87 -12.31 -19.52
N GLN A 163 -1.04 -11.86 -18.26
CA GLN A 163 -2.36 -11.86 -17.62
C GLN A 163 -3.26 -10.72 -18.08
N LEU A 164 -2.74 -9.64 -18.68
CA LEU A 164 -3.54 -8.48 -19.07
C LEU A 164 -4.73 -8.83 -19.99
N VAL A 165 -4.59 -9.83 -20.84
CA VAL A 165 -5.66 -10.26 -21.75
C VAL A 165 -6.82 -11.02 -21.04
N ASN A 166 -6.62 -11.42 -19.80
CA ASN A 166 -7.56 -12.22 -19.03
C ASN A 166 -8.53 -11.37 -18.18
N TYR A 167 -8.25 -10.05 -18.05
CA TYR A 167 -9.08 -9.13 -17.29
C TYR A 167 -10.08 -8.41 -18.20
N ASP A 168 -11.34 -8.34 -17.77
CA ASP A 168 -12.36 -7.51 -18.44
C ASP A 168 -12.19 -6.04 -18.05
N ILE A 169 -11.78 -5.80 -16.82
CA ILE A 169 -11.58 -4.48 -16.24
C ILE A 169 -10.27 -4.45 -15.47
N LEU A 170 -9.47 -3.42 -15.68
CA LEU A 170 -8.26 -3.15 -14.89
C LEU A 170 -8.47 -1.88 -14.06
N VAL A 171 -8.16 -1.98 -12.76
CA VAL A 171 -8.38 -0.91 -11.79
C VAL A 171 -7.05 -0.55 -11.11
N PRO A 172 -6.16 0.21 -11.78
CA PRO A 172 -4.95 0.73 -11.15
C PRO A 172 -5.29 1.73 -10.04
N ILE A 173 -4.42 1.83 -9.04
CA ILE A 173 -4.60 2.83 -7.97
C ILE A 173 -3.98 4.19 -8.28
N THR A 174 -3.19 4.30 -9.35
CA THR A 174 -2.58 5.57 -9.80
C THR A 174 -2.70 5.77 -11.30
N ASP A 175 -2.74 7.03 -11.75
CA ASP A 175 -2.70 7.38 -13.19
C ASP A 175 -1.39 6.97 -13.84
N ARG A 176 -0.29 6.99 -13.08
CA ARG A 176 1.01 6.48 -13.51
C ARG A 176 0.93 5.01 -13.90
N ASP A 177 0.40 4.18 -13.01
CA ASP A 177 0.30 2.73 -13.24
C ASP A 177 -0.69 2.42 -14.37
N ALA A 178 -1.77 3.19 -14.50
CA ALA A 178 -2.68 3.12 -15.63
C ALA A 178 -1.95 3.32 -16.98
N LYS A 179 -1.09 4.35 -17.07
CA LYS A 179 -0.28 4.61 -18.27
C LYS A 179 0.70 3.46 -18.55
N ILE A 180 1.29 2.87 -17.52
CA ILE A 180 2.19 1.72 -17.66
C ILE A 180 1.42 0.53 -18.21
N PHE A 181 0.29 0.14 -17.61
CA PHE A 181 -0.51 -0.99 -18.11
C PHE A 181 -1.02 -0.77 -19.53
N ALA A 182 -1.40 0.45 -19.88
CA ALA A 182 -1.75 0.79 -21.27
C ALA A 182 -0.55 0.60 -22.23
N SER A 183 0.66 1.03 -21.83
CA SER A 183 1.88 0.84 -22.62
C SER A 183 2.30 -0.64 -22.73
N LEU A 184 1.95 -1.46 -21.75
CA LEU A 184 2.17 -2.91 -21.75
C LEU A 184 1.12 -3.67 -22.60
N GLY A 185 0.16 -2.96 -23.20
CA GLY A 185 -0.78 -3.52 -24.16
C GLY A 185 -2.17 -3.85 -23.60
N PHE A 186 -2.54 -3.40 -22.42
CA PHE A 186 -3.92 -3.54 -21.95
C PHE A 186 -4.88 -2.69 -22.79
N LYS A 187 -5.92 -3.34 -23.34
CA LYS A 187 -6.92 -2.72 -24.23
C LYS A 187 -8.35 -2.78 -23.68
N GLY A 188 -8.53 -3.37 -22.51
CA GLY A 188 -9.82 -3.50 -21.86
C GLY A 188 -10.32 -2.20 -21.20
N LYS A 189 -11.39 -2.31 -20.43
CA LYS A 189 -11.89 -1.20 -19.63
C LYS A 189 -10.90 -0.88 -18.51
N MET A 190 -10.58 0.39 -18.32
CA MET A 190 -9.71 0.85 -17.24
C MET A 190 -10.39 1.94 -16.42
N GLN A 191 -10.23 1.90 -15.10
CA GLN A 191 -10.70 2.93 -14.18
C GLN A 191 -9.67 3.10 -13.07
N VAL A 192 -9.07 4.27 -12.95
CA VAL A 192 -8.19 4.58 -11.80
C VAL A 192 -9.05 4.77 -10.56
N VAL A 193 -8.73 3.99 -9.52
CA VAL A 193 -9.38 4.09 -8.21
C VAL A 193 -8.30 4.09 -7.13
N PRO A 194 -7.88 5.26 -6.66
CA PRO A 194 -6.85 5.38 -5.64
C PRO A 194 -7.27 4.75 -4.31
N ILE A 195 -6.36 4.73 -3.35
CA ILE A 195 -6.67 4.32 -1.99
C ILE A 195 -7.64 5.34 -1.40
N GLY A 196 -8.78 4.86 -0.94
CA GLY A 196 -9.78 5.69 -0.30
C GLY A 196 -9.55 5.82 1.21
N ILE A 197 -10.00 6.94 1.76
CA ILE A 197 -9.94 7.27 3.18
C ILE A 197 -11.37 7.50 3.70
N ASP A 198 -11.71 6.88 4.84
CA ASP A 198 -12.95 7.17 5.56
C ASP A 198 -12.67 8.30 6.57
N LYS A 199 -13.36 9.42 6.40
CA LYS A 199 -13.22 10.58 7.27
C LYS A 199 -13.45 10.26 8.75
N ASN A 200 -14.30 9.30 9.05
CA ASN A 200 -14.65 8.92 10.42
C ASN A 200 -13.54 8.17 11.15
N ASP A 201 -12.63 7.54 10.40
CA ASP A 201 -11.49 6.79 10.96
C ASP A 201 -10.30 7.69 11.32
N TYR A 202 -10.27 8.94 10.81
CA TYR A 202 -9.14 9.87 10.95
C TYR A 202 -9.55 11.20 11.58
N VAL A 203 -9.81 11.16 12.90
CA VAL A 203 -10.12 12.36 13.68
C VAL A 203 -8.82 13.10 14.02
N ALA A 204 -8.62 14.27 13.41
CA ALA A 204 -7.46 15.10 13.63
C ALA A 204 -7.44 15.73 15.04
N ASN A 205 -6.27 15.77 15.64
CA ASN A 205 -6.00 16.55 16.85
C ASN A 205 -4.86 17.54 16.57
N ASN A 206 -5.20 18.81 16.49
CA ASN A 206 -4.26 19.88 16.16
C ASN A 206 -3.46 20.39 17.36
N SER A 207 -3.73 19.92 18.59
CA SER A 207 -3.01 20.35 19.81
C SER A 207 -1.50 20.06 19.78
N SER A 208 -1.06 19.14 18.89
CA SER A 208 0.36 18.87 18.67
C SER A 208 1.11 20.08 18.09
N PHE A 209 0.45 20.99 17.40
CA PHE A 209 1.08 22.20 16.86
C PHE A 209 1.34 23.28 17.94
N ASP A 210 0.63 23.21 19.07
CA ASP A 210 0.83 24.12 20.20
C ASP A 210 2.02 23.73 21.10
N ARG A 211 2.56 22.51 20.90
CA ARG A 211 3.66 21.95 21.68
C ARG A 211 5.03 22.18 21.00
N GLU A 212 6.10 21.74 21.66
CA GLU A 212 7.42 21.65 21.01
C GLU A 212 7.35 20.71 19.79
N LEU A 213 8.08 21.07 18.74
CA LEU A 213 8.11 20.30 17.50
C LEU A 213 8.62 18.88 17.79
N SER A 214 7.86 17.88 17.39
CA SER A 214 8.27 16.49 17.45
C SER A 214 8.01 15.80 16.13
N LEU A 215 8.93 14.90 15.74
CA LEU A 215 8.84 14.10 14.54
C LEU A 215 8.33 12.72 14.89
N SER A 216 7.54 12.13 13.99
CA SER A 216 7.07 10.76 14.11
C SER A 216 7.35 9.96 12.84
N PHE A 217 7.57 8.67 13.02
CA PHE A 217 7.58 7.67 11.95
C PHE A 217 6.73 6.49 12.40
N ILE A 218 5.90 5.97 11.50
CA ILE A 218 5.17 4.73 11.76
C ILE A 218 5.24 3.79 10.55
N GLY A 219 5.44 2.49 10.82
CA GLY A 219 5.46 1.48 9.75
C GLY A 219 5.97 0.13 10.18
N SER A 220 5.68 -0.90 9.40
CA SER A 220 6.24 -2.24 9.61
C SER A 220 7.74 -2.24 9.31
N LEU A 221 8.56 -2.62 10.29
CA LEU A 221 10.03 -2.58 10.19
C LEU A 221 10.62 -3.94 9.76
N ASP A 222 9.81 -4.78 9.15
CA ASP A 222 10.21 -5.94 8.33
C ASP A 222 10.03 -5.68 6.82
N TRP A 223 9.47 -4.52 6.45
CA TRP A 223 9.35 -4.10 5.06
C TRP A 223 10.56 -3.24 4.65
N LEU A 224 11.30 -3.73 3.66
CA LEU A 224 12.60 -3.19 3.27
C LEU A 224 12.60 -1.67 3.01
N PRO A 225 11.66 -1.08 2.24
CA PRO A 225 11.64 0.37 2.02
C PRO A 225 11.48 1.21 3.30
N ASN A 226 10.78 0.69 4.32
CA ASN A 226 10.69 1.37 5.62
C ASN A 226 12.03 1.35 6.36
N ILE A 227 12.72 0.19 6.34
CA ILE A 227 14.02 0.02 7.00
C ILE A 227 15.08 0.89 6.33
N GLU A 228 15.13 0.89 4.99
CA GLU A 228 16.06 1.70 4.20
C GLU A 228 15.87 3.18 4.49
N GLY A 229 14.64 3.68 4.39
CA GLY A 229 14.32 5.08 4.64
C GLY A 229 14.60 5.51 6.09
N LEU A 230 14.22 4.67 7.06
CA LEU A 230 14.50 4.95 8.47
C LEU A 230 16.00 4.94 8.76
N ASN A 231 16.77 4.00 8.21
CA ASN A 231 18.22 3.97 8.36
C ASN A 231 18.87 5.20 7.73
N PHE A 232 18.47 5.58 6.53
CA PHE A 232 18.96 6.80 5.89
C PHE A 232 18.72 8.02 6.78
N PHE A 233 17.47 8.16 7.29
CA PHE A 233 17.15 9.28 8.18
C PHE A 233 17.98 9.28 9.47
N LEU A 234 18.11 8.13 10.14
CA LEU A 234 18.82 8.02 11.41
C LEU A 234 20.34 8.19 11.29
N HIS A 235 20.96 7.81 10.16
CA HIS A 235 22.41 7.87 9.99
C HIS A 235 22.88 9.16 9.31
N GLU A 236 22.15 9.62 8.30
CA GLU A 236 22.61 10.73 7.47
C GLU A 236 21.97 12.07 7.89
N ILE A 237 20.72 12.04 8.36
CA ILE A 237 19.94 13.26 8.61
C ILE A 237 19.87 13.59 10.09
N TRP A 238 19.53 12.63 10.94
CA TRP A 238 19.30 12.87 12.37
C TRP A 238 20.48 13.48 13.11
N PRO A 239 21.75 13.06 12.91
CA PRO A 239 22.89 13.66 13.58
C PRO A 239 23.03 15.16 13.29
N VAL A 240 22.77 15.59 12.05
CA VAL A 240 22.81 16.99 11.63
C VAL A 240 21.69 17.77 12.31
N LEU A 241 20.47 17.22 12.30
CA LEU A 241 19.30 17.85 12.91
C LEU A 241 19.45 17.98 14.43
N HIS A 242 19.83 16.92 15.11
CA HIS A 242 19.94 16.94 16.58
C HIS A 242 21.03 17.89 17.07
N LYS A 243 22.14 18.02 16.30
CA LYS A 243 23.15 19.04 16.58
C LYS A 243 22.59 20.47 16.43
N LYS A 244 21.74 20.71 15.42
CA LYS A 244 21.13 22.03 15.16
C LYS A 244 19.97 22.33 16.09
N PHE A 245 19.19 21.30 16.45
CA PHE A 245 17.97 21.37 17.26
C PHE A 245 18.01 20.34 18.40
N PRO A 246 18.79 20.59 19.50
CA PRO A 246 18.98 19.59 20.56
C PRO A 246 17.72 19.17 21.33
N LYS A 247 16.66 19.98 21.29
CA LYS A 247 15.35 19.68 21.90
C LYS A 247 14.41 18.90 21.00
N LEU A 248 14.75 18.73 19.71
CA LEU A 248 13.93 17.97 18.77
C LEU A 248 13.91 16.51 19.20
N THR A 249 12.72 15.93 19.22
CA THR A 249 12.52 14.50 19.47
C THR A 249 12.00 13.80 18.22
N PHE A 250 12.42 12.56 18.03
CA PHE A 250 11.97 11.70 16.94
C PHE A 250 11.43 10.39 17.51
N HIS A 251 10.14 10.13 17.29
CA HIS A 251 9.41 8.98 17.81
C HIS A 251 9.18 7.98 16.69
N VAL A 252 9.65 6.74 16.89
CA VAL A 252 9.60 5.67 15.90
C VAL A 252 8.71 4.55 16.42
N ALA A 253 7.57 4.34 15.76
CA ALA A 253 6.64 3.26 16.04
C ALA A 253 6.61 2.24 14.90
N GLY A 254 6.47 0.95 15.25
CA GLY A 254 6.32 -0.08 14.23
C GLY A 254 6.48 -1.50 14.73
N ARG A 255 5.84 -2.43 14.01
CA ARG A 255 6.00 -3.87 14.26
C ARG A 255 7.37 -4.33 13.79
N ASN A 256 7.85 -5.42 14.42
CA ASN A 256 9.07 -6.12 13.99
C ASN A 256 10.31 -5.23 13.96
N THR A 257 10.41 -4.28 14.91
CA THR A 257 11.58 -3.41 15.02
C THR A 257 12.83 -4.25 15.28
N PRO A 258 13.84 -4.24 14.37
CA PRO A 258 15.08 -4.98 14.57
C PRO A 258 15.82 -4.54 15.86
N GLU A 259 16.36 -5.50 16.61
CA GLU A 259 17.15 -5.19 17.83
C GLU A 259 18.35 -4.29 17.51
N SER A 260 18.93 -4.42 16.32
CA SER A 260 20.03 -3.55 15.86
C SER A 260 19.63 -2.08 15.71
N LEU A 261 18.34 -1.75 15.60
CA LEU A 261 17.83 -0.39 15.62
C LEU A 261 17.54 0.07 17.06
N LYS A 262 16.91 -0.79 17.88
CA LYS A 262 16.57 -0.47 19.28
C LYS A 262 17.82 -0.25 20.16
N SER A 263 18.87 -1.02 19.89
CA SER A 263 20.14 -0.90 20.64
C SER A 263 20.92 0.38 20.35
N LYS A 264 20.54 1.12 19.30
CA LYS A 264 21.13 2.43 18.98
C LYS A 264 20.58 3.48 19.94
N ASN A 265 21.33 3.76 21.00
CA ASN A 265 20.97 4.84 21.91
C ASN A 265 21.29 6.21 21.27
N LEU A 266 20.43 6.64 20.34
CA LEU A 266 20.56 7.91 19.63
C LEU A 266 19.89 9.02 20.44
N PRO A 267 20.60 10.09 20.81
CA PRO A 267 20.02 11.19 21.57
C PRO A 267 18.78 11.77 20.87
N GLY A 268 17.68 11.94 21.63
CA GLY A 268 16.42 12.49 21.12
C GLY A 268 15.58 11.52 20.26
N VAL A 269 16.02 10.27 20.04
CA VAL A 269 15.24 9.23 19.35
C VAL A 269 14.56 8.32 20.36
N VAL A 270 13.27 8.11 20.22
CA VAL A 270 12.46 7.22 21.05
C VAL A 270 11.86 6.11 20.19
N PHE A 271 12.19 4.85 20.48
CA PHE A 271 11.57 3.69 19.85
C PHE A 271 10.38 3.22 20.68
N GLU A 272 9.15 3.50 20.21
CA GLU A 272 7.88 3.16 20.89
C GLU A 272 7.49 1.68 20.74
N GLY A 273 8.11 0.96 19.78
CA GLY A 273 7.71 -0.39 19.45
C GLY A 273 6.38 -0.43 18.68
N GLU A 274 5.60 -1.49 18.87
CA GLU A 274 4.27 -1.62 18.30
C GLU A 274 3.26 -0.83 19.14
N VAL A 275 2.57 0.11 18.49
CA VAL A 275 1.53 0.92 19.15
C VAL A 275 0.14 0.33 18.89
N ALA A 276 -0.72 0.39 19.89
CA ALA A 276 -2.07 -0.16 19.81
C ALA A 276 -2.95 0.65 18.84
N ASP A 277 -2.76 1.97 18.79
CA ASP A 277 -3.52 2.90 17.95
C ASP A 277 -2.57 3.85 17.21
N ALA A 278 -2.54 3.72 15.90
CA ALA A 278 -1.71 4.54 15.02
C ALA A 278 -2.22 5.99 14.95
N VAL A 279 -3.54 6.20 15.02
CA VAL A 279 -4.16 7.53 14.98
C VAL A 279 -3.81 8.30 16.26
N GLU A 280 -3.93 7.65 17.42
CA GLU A 280 -3.53 8.25 18.69
C GLU A 280 -2.04 8.60 18.69
N PHE A 281 -1.18 7.69 18.23
CA PHE A 281 0.26 7.92 18.13
C PHE A 281 0.57 9.13 17.24
N LEU A 282 0.06 9.16 16.00
CA LEU A 282 0.30 10.26 15.06
C LEU A 282 -0.24 11.59 15.58
N ASN A 283 -1.37 11.58 16.28
CA ASN A 283 -1.96 12.80 16.84
C ASN A 283 -1.13 13.45 17.95
N LYS A 284 -0.18 12.72 18.56
CA LYS A 284 0.76 13.28 19.56
C LYS A 284 1.86 14.16 18.94
N HIS A 285 2.09 14.00 17.63
CA HIS A 285 3.20 14.66 16.92
C HIS A 285 2.69 15.59 15.83
N SER A 286 3.42 16.66 15.54
CA SER A 286 3.05 17.65 14.52
C SER A 286 3.57 17.28 13.12
N VAL A 287 4.69 16.58 13.04
CA VAL A 287 5.34 16.21 11.78
C VAL A 287 5.49 14.69 11.68
N MET A 288 5.07 14.15 10.54
CA MET A 288 5.24 12.74 10.19
C MET A 288 6.29 12.58 9.09
N LEU A 289 7.28 11.73 9.31
CA LEU A 289 8.32 11.41 8.33
C LEU A 289 7.99 10.14 7.57
N VAL A 290 8.11 10.21 6.26
CA VAL A 290 7.96 9.06 5.35
C VAL A 290 9.12 9.06 4.33
N PRO A 291 10.36 8.80 4.77
CA PRO A 291 11.57 8.92 3.96
C PRO A 291 11.78 7.68 3.07
N ILE A 292 10.86 7.41 2.14
CA ILE A 292 10.89 6.23 1.27
C ILE A 292 11.86 6.45 0.12
N LEU A 293 12.85 5.56 -0.02
CA LEU A 293 13.87 5.61 -1.07
C LEU A 293 13.61 4.62 -2.21
N SER A 294 12.74 3.62 -2.00
CA SER A 294 12.45 2.56 -2.96
C SER A 294 10.99 2.12 -2.88
N GLY A 295 10.55 1.32 -3.85
CA GLY A 295 9.19 0.80 -3.95
C GLY A 295 8.33 1.51 -5.01
N SER A 296 7.10 1.06 -5.24
CA SER A 296 6.13 1.65 -6.18
C SER A 296 4.75 1.77 -5.56
N GLY A 297 3.81 2.37 -6.26
CA GLY A 297 2.42 2.55 -5.83
C GLY A 297 2.22 3.66 -4.79
N MET A 298 0.97 3.86 -4.41
CA MET A 298 0.56 4.89 -3.46
C MET A 298 0.87 4.47 -2.01
N ARG A 299 1.36 5.42 -1.21
CA ARG A 299 1.73 5.17 0.19
C ARG A 299 0.56 5.53 1.12
N ALA A 300 -0.22 4.52 1.54
CA ALA A 300 -1.38 4.72 2.43
C ALA A 300 -1.04 5.56 3.66
N LYS A 301 0.14 5.35 4.28
CA LYS A 301 0.57 6.12 5.45
C LYS A 301 0.71 7.63 5.22
N ILE A 302 1.02 8.06 3.98
CA ILE A 302 1.04 9.49 3.62
C ILE A 302 -0.39 10.03 3.63
N LEU A 303 -1.34 9.29 3.04
CA LEU A 303 -2.75 9.67 3.06
C LEU A 303 -3.29 9.73 4.50
N GLU A 304 -2.93 8.76 5.34
CA GLU A 304 -3.32 8.72 6.76
C GLU A 304 -2.78 9.92 7.55
N GLY A 305 -1.48 10.25 7.39
CA GLY A 305 -0.88 11.42 8.01
C GLY A 305 -1.53 12.72 7.56
N MET A 306 -1.81 12.85 6.26
CA MET A 306 -2.51 14.01 5.68
C MET A 306 -3.96 14.08 6.15
N ALA A 307 -4.68 12.96 6.23
CA ALA A 307 -6.05 12.89 6.75
C ALA A 307 -6.14 13.32 8.22
N LEU A 308 -5.10 13.05 9.01
CA LEU A 308 -4.96 13.52 10.40
C LEU A 308 -4.47 14.97 10.49
N GLY A 309 -4.34 15.67 9.37
CA GLY A 309 -3.88 17.07 9.35
C GLY A 309 -2.43 17.25 9.81
N LYS A 310 -1.59 16.22 9.72
CA LYS A 310 -0.17 16.32 10.07
C LYS A 310 0.65 16.87 8.91
N VAL A 311 1.73 17.57 9.23
CA VAL A 311 2.72 17.94 8.20
C VAL A 311 3.52 16.69 7.85
N VAL A 312 3.28 16.15 6.66
CA VAL A 312 4.04 14.99 6.17
C VAL A 312 5.29 15.47 5.44
N ILE A 313 6.46 14.95 5.81
CA ILE A 313 7.70 15.14 5.03
C ILE A 313 8.02 13.80 4.37
N THR A 314 8.08 13.79 3.05
CA THR A 314 8.34 12.58 2.26
C THR A 314 9.28 12.87 1.09
N THR A 315 9.74 11.81 0.41
CA THR A 315 10.54 11.93 -0.82
C THR A 315 9.65 12.02 -2.07
N THR A 316 10.22 12.41 -3.19
CA THR A 316 9.55 12.34 -4.50
C THR A 316 9.07 10.92 -4.81
N ILE A 317 9.86 9.88 -4.44
CA ILE A 317 9.46 8.47 -4.56
C ILE A 317 8.29 8.14 -3.61
N GLY A 318 8.32 8.68 -2.39
CA GLY A 318 7.22 8.51 -1.42
C GLY A 318 5.91 9.12 -1.91
N LEU A 319 5.99 10.22 -2.66
CA LEU A 319 4.84 10.96 -3.21
C LEU A 319 4.25 10.31 -4.48
N GLU A 320 4.91 9.30 -5.08
CA GLU A 320 4.40 8.67 -6.30
C GLU A 320 2.91 8.27 -6.16
N GLY A 321 2.12 8.65 -7.18
CA GLY A 321 0.68 8.38 -7.23
C GLY A 321 -0.20 9.30 -6.37
N ASN A 322 0.38 10.27 -5.66
CA ASN A 322 -0.34 11.29 -4.91
C ASN A 322 -0.07 12.68 -5.54
N GLU A 323 -1.13 13.42 -5.85
CA GLU A 323 -1.06 14.74 -6.48
C GLU A 323 -0.88 15.90 -5.49
N ALA A 324 -0.54 15.59 -4.24
CA ALA A 324 -0.29 16.60 -3.22
C ALA A 324 0.93 17.48 -3.59
N ARG A 325 0.86 18.77 -3.22
CA ARG A 325 1.85 19.77 -3.58
C ARG A 325 2.76 20.14 -2.44
N HIS A 326 4.07 20.27 -2.73
CA HIS A 326 5.07 20.75 -1.79
C HIS A 326 4.71 22.13 -1.23
N LYS A 327 4.86 22.32 0.09
CA LYS A 327 4.54 23.52 0.87
C LYS A 327 3.06 23.93 0.93
N ASP A 328 2.20 23.22 0.24
CA ASP A 328 0.76 23.46 0.28
C ASP A 328 0.05 22.34 1.07
N HIS A 329 0.32 21.07 0.72
CA HIS A 329 -0.30 19.91 1.35
C HIS A 329 0.69 19.08 2.18
N LEU A 330 1.97 19.10 1.84
CA LEU A 330 3.05 18.36 2.49
C LEU A 330 4.41 18.99 2.14
N LEU A 331 5.50 18.40 2.65
CA LEU A 331 6.86 18.79 2.31
C LEU A 331 7.57 17.64 1.60
N VAL A 332 8.33 17.96 0.54
CA VAL A 332 9.14 16.98 -0.23
C VAL A 332 10.61 17.23 0.05
N ALA A 333 11.34 16.16 0.35
CA ALA A 333 12.76 16.17 0.64
C ALA A 333 13.40 14.88 0.10
N ASP A 334 14.39 14.99 -0.78
CA ASP A 334 15.00 13.84 -1.46
C ASP A 334 16.43 13.52 -0.98
N ASN A 335 17.05 14.43 -0.26
CA ASN A 335 18.42 14.30 0.27
C ASN A 335 18.53 14.92 1.68
N THR A 336 19.70 14.80 2.30
CA THR A 336 19.94 15.28 3.66
C THR A 336 19.66 16.77 3.82
N ASP A 337 20.11 17.59 2.89
CA ASP A 337 19.94 19.05 2.95
C ASP A 337 18.47 19.44 2.85
N ASP A 338 17.72 18.81 1.92
CA ASP A 338 16.27 19.04 1.79
C ASP A 338 15.50 18.68 3.06
N PHE A 339 15.84 17.56 3.73
CA PHE A 339 15.22 17.19 5.01
C PHE A 339 15.53 18.20 6.11
N VAL A 340 16.78 18.65 6.20
CA VAL A 340 17.20 19.66 7.16
C VAL A 340 16.43 20.97 6.92
N ASP A 341 16.34 21.40 5.66
CA ASP A 341 15.62 22.63 5.28
C ASP A 341 14.10 22.51 5.55
N CYS A 342 13.49 21.38 5.25
CA CYS A 342 12.08 21.13 5.56
C CYS A 342 11.80 21.18 7.08
N ILE A 343 12.68 20.60 7.90
CA ILE A 343 12.52 20.62 9.35
C ILE A 343 12.82 22.02 9.93
N GLU A 344 13.82 22.72 9.39
CA GLU A 344 14.07 24.11 9.75
C GLU A 344 12.89 25.01 9.38
N TYR A 345 12.28 24.79 8.21
CA TYR A 345 11.05 25.46 7.82
C TYR A 345 9.94 25.22 8.86
N CYS A 346 9.77 23.97 9.32
CA CYS A 346 8.79 23.66 10.36
C CYS A 346 9.06 24.42 11.67
N TYR A 347 10.30 24.59 12.05
CA TYR A 347 10.67 25.38 13.22
C TYR A 347 10.37 26.88 13.08
N LYS A 348 10.72 27.44 11.91
CA LYS A 348 10.57 28.88 11.63
C LYS A 348 9.14 29.29 11.37
N GLN A 349 8.34 28.40 10.80
CA GLN A 349 6.98 28.68 10.32
C GLN A 349 5.91 27.91 11.11
N LYS A 350 6.07 27.85 12.43
CA LYS A 350 5.21 27.05 13.31
C LYS A 350 3.73 27.36 13.10
N ASP A 351 3.36 28.63 12.92
CA ASP A 351 1.98 29.09 12.68
C ASP A 351 1.41 28.61 11.34
N ASN A 352 2.26 28.35 10.35
CA ASN A 352 1.87 27.83 9.05
C ASN A 352 1.67 26.32 9.02
N LEU A 353 2.21 25.56 9.99
CA LEU A 353 2.12 24.11 10.00
C LEU A 353 0.67 23.62 10.09
N ALA A 354 -0.12 24.22 10.96
CA ALA A 354 -1.55 23.91 11.08
C ALA A 354 -2.28 24.14 9.76
N LYS A 355 -1.90 25.19 8.99
CA LYS A 355 -2.51 25.48 7.69
C LYS A 355 -2.13 24.42 6.64
N ILE A 356 -0.86 23.99 6.58
CA ILE A 356 -0.44 22.90 5.70
C ILE A 356 -1.21 21.63 6.05
N GLY A 357 -1.35 21.30 7.35
CA GLY A 357 -2.14 20.17 7.81
C GLY A 357 -3.62 20.26 7.42
N GLN A 358 -4.24 21.42 7.54
CA GLN A 358 -5.63 21.66 7.12
C GLN A 358 -5.79 21.51 5.60
N ASN A 359 -4.88 22.07 4.80
CA ASN A 359 -4.90 21.92 3.36
C ASN A 359 -4.73 20.45 2.95
N ALA A 360 -3.80 19.73 3.61
CA ALA A 360 -3.60 18.30 3.41
C ALA A 360 -4.87 17.49 3.68
N GLN A 361 -5.52 17.76 4.81
CA GLN A 361 -6.76 17.09 5.21
C GLN A 361 -7.90 17.36 4.22
N SER A 362 -8.08 18.61 3.81
CA SER A 362 -9.11 18.99 2.81
C SER A 362 -8.84 18.28 1.49
N PHE A 363 -7.60 18.32 0.99
CA PHE A 363 -7.20 17.64 -0.24
C PHE A 363 -7.51 16.15 -0.20
N ILE A 364 -7.16 15.45 0.91
CA ILE A 364 -7.42 14.02 1.04
C ILE A 364 -8.91 13.70 1.06
N PHE A 365 -9.70 14.44 1.81
CA PHE A 365 -11.14 14.19 1.89
C PHE A 365 -11.91 14.56 0.61
N GLU A 366 -11.36 15.42 -0.24
CA GLU A 366 -11.91 15.70 -1.57
C GLU A 366 -11.53 14.64 -2.61
N GLN A 367 -10.26 14.23 -2.65
CA GLN A 367 -9.74 13.36 -3.70
C GLN A 367 -9.84 11.87 -3.39
N HIS A 368 -9.86 11.50 -2.10
CA HIS A 368 -9.80 10.12 -1.63
C HIS A 368 -11.06 9.68 -0.88
N HIS A 369 -12.20 10.28 -1.16
CA HIS A 369 -13.46 9.94 -0.51
C HIS A 369 -13.98 8.58 -0.98
N ASN A 370 -14.06 7.60 -0.06
CA ASN A 370 -14.39 6.21 -0.37
C ASN A 370 -15.68 6.01 -1.16
N LEU A 371 -16.77 6.68 -0.77
CA LEU A 371 -18.07 6.53 -1.45
C LEU A 371 -18.03 7.03 -2.89
N GLU A 372 -17.33 8.13 -3.16
CA GLU A 372 -17.21 8.65 -4.53
C GLU A 372 -16.33 7.73 -5.40
N LEU A 373 -15.26 7.18 -4.82
CA LEU A 373 -14.40 6.22 -5.51
C LEU A 373 -15.17 4.92 -5.82
N ALA A 374 -15.92 4.39 -4.86
CA ALA A 374 -16.76 3.21 -5.04
C ALA A 374 -17.85 3.46 -6.10
N LYS A 375 -18.52 4.62 -6.07
CA LYS A 375 -19.53 5.01 -7.05
C LYS A 375 -18.97 5.08 -8.48
N ARG A 376 -17.78 5.67 -8.66
CA ARG A 376 -17.08 5.70 -9.96
C ARG A 376 -16.78 4.29 -10.46
N LEU A 377 -16.29 3.39 -9.59
CA LEU A 377 -15.97 2.03 -9.95
C LEU A 377 -17.23 1.21 -10.28
N MET A 378 -18.28 1.29 -9.47
CA MET A 378 -19.56 0.62 -9.72
C MET A 378 -20.20 1.08 -11.03
N ASN A 379 -20.13 2.37 -11.36
CA ASN A 379 -20.58 2.87 -12.65
C ASN A 379 -19.75 2.29 -13.81
N ARG A 380 -18.44 2.11 -13.61
CA ARG A 380 -17.58 1.46 -14.62
C ARG A 380 -17.92 0.01 -14.81
N TYR A 381 -18.30 -0.73 -13.77
CA TYR A 381 -18.74 -2.10 -13.85
C TYR A 381 -20.04 -2.25 -14.68
N LYS A 382 -20.98 -1.32 -14.50
CA LYS A 382 -22.26 -1.29 -15.22
C LYS A 382 -22.14 -0.83 -16.70
N SER A 383 -21.06 -0.15 -17.06
CA SER A 383 -20.87 0.36 -18.41
C SER A 383 -20.70 -0.78 -19.43
N PRO A 384 -21.37 -0.77 -20.59
CA PRO A 384 -21.15 -1.78 -21.62
C PRO A 384 -19.69 -1.80 -22.07
N SER A 385 -19.18 -2.96 -22.45
CA SER A 385 -17.87 -3.08 -23.09
C SER A 385 -17.90 -2.24 -24.37
N LEU A 386 -16.96 -1.33 -24.56
CA LEU A 386 -16.69 -0.77 -25.87
C LEU A 386 -16.22 -1.95 -26.73
N ILE A 387 -17.14 -2.58 -27.45
CA ILE A 387 -16.78 -3.50 -28.53
C ILE A 387 -16.04 -2.58 -29.51
N ALA A 388 -14.72 -2.77 -29.64
CA ALA A 388 -13.99 -2.19 -30.74
C ALA A 388 -14.64 -2.74 -32.01
N VAL A 389 -15.43 -1.93 -32.67
CA VAL A 389 -15.85 -2.22 -34.04
C VAL A 389 -14.58 -2.20 -34.86
N SER A 390 -14.18 -3.39 -35.30
CA SER A 390 -13.05 -3.67 -36.19
C SER A 390 -13.07 -2.86 -37.47
#